data_ad3678e999ea6dd32ce40753edd4b2a0
#
_entry.id   ad3678e999ea6dd32ce40753edd4b2a0
#
_cell.length_a   1.000
_cell.length_b   1.000
_cell.length_c   1.000
_cell.angle_alpha   90.00
_cell.angle_beta   90.00
_cell.angle_gamma   90.00
#
_symmetry.space_group_name_H-M   'P 1'
#
loop_
_entity.id
_entity.type
_entity.pdbx_description
1 polymer ?
#
loop_
_entity_poly.entity_id
_entity_poly.type
_entity_poly.pdbx_seq_one_letter_code
_entity_poly.pdbx_strand_id
1 'polypeptide(L)'
;MIGIEHYVVVSSILFVLGVLGIFLNRKNVITILMAIELILLAVNINLVAFSAFLGDLTGQIFAMFVLTVAAGEAAIGLAILVIYFRDRGTIAVDSVDHLKG
;
A
#
# COMPACT_ATOMS: atom_id res chain seq x y z
N MET A 1 -21.03 12.41 -16.28
CA MET A 1 -21.38 11.29 -15.39
C MET A 1 -20.15 10.42 -15.15
N ILE A 2 -19.97 9.92 -13.94
CA ILE A 2 -18.82 9.10 -13.60
C ILE A 2 -19.04 7.67 -14.09
N GLY A 3 -18.12 7.17 -14.91
CA GLY A 3 -18.15 5.81 -15.39
C GLY A 3 -16.98 5.02 -14.86
N ILE A 4 -16.90 3.74 -15.24
CA ILE A 4 -15.83 2.85 -14.78
C ILE A 4 -14.45 3.37 -15.19
N GLU A 5 -14.36 4.02 -16.33
CA GLU A 5 -13.09 4.57 -16.82
C GLU A 5 -12.49 5.61 -15.87
N HIS A 6 -13.34 6.35 -15.15
CA HIS A 6 -12.85 7.32 -14.17
C HIS A 6 -12.18 6.61 -12.99
N TYR A 7 -12.75 5.51 -12.53
CA TYR A 7 -12.16 4.72 -11.45
C TYR A 7 -10.84 4.06 -11.87
N VAL A 8 -10.81 3.55 -13.10
CA VAL A 8 -9.59 2.93 -13.64
C VAL A 8 -8.47 3.97 -13.77
N VAL A 9 -8.79 5.19 -14.21
CA VAL A 9 -7.79 6.26 -14.31
C VAL A 9 -7.24 6.60 -12.92
N VAL A 10 -8.11 6.80 -11.94
CA VAL A 10 -7.68 7.13 -10.58
C VAL A 10 -6.81 6.02 -10.00
N SER A 11 -7.25 4.78 -10.12
CA SER A 11 -6.48 3.66 -9.59
C SER A 11 -5.13 3.49 -10.29
N SER A 12 -5.08 3.75 -11.59
CA SER A 12 -3.82 3.69 -12.34
C SER A 12 -2.85 4.76 -11.86
N ILE A 13 -3.33 5.97 -11.62
CA ILE A 13 -2.52 7.06 -11.08
C ILE A 13 -1.97 6.68 -9.71
N LEU A 14 -2.83 6.17 -8.83
CA LEU A 14 -2.40 5.75 -7.48
C LEU A 14 -1.38 4.62 -7.54
N PHE A 15 -1.58 3.66 -8.42
CA PHE A 15 -0.66 2.56 -8.61
C PHE A 15 0.72 3.07 -9.03
N VAL A 16 0.76 3.94 -10.04
CA VAL A 16 2.01 4.52 -10.53
C VAL A 16 2.70 5.33 -9.43
N LEU A 17 1.93 6.13 -8.68
CA LEU A 17 2.48 6.90 -7.57
C LEU A 17 3.08 5.99 -6.50
N GLY A 18 2.41 4.86 -6.21
CA GLY A 18 2.95 3.88 -5.27
C GLY A 18 4.25 3.27 -5.75
N VAL A 19 4.31 2.86 -7.02
CA VAL A 19 5.52 2.29 -7.60
C VAL A 19 6.66 3.32 -7.58
N LEU A 20 6.38 4.55 -8.00
CA LEU A 20 7.38 5.63 -7.98
C LEU A 20 7.85 5.92 -6.56
N GLY A 21 6.93 5.88 -5.59
CA GLY A 21 7.27 6.08 -4.19
C GLY A 21 8.31 5.07 -3.70
N ILE A 22 8.15 3.81 -4.09
CA ILE A 22 9.13 2.77 -3.74
C ILE A 22 10.48 3.08 -4.36
N PHE A 23 10.51 3.35 -5.66
CA PHE A 23 11.79 3.56 -6.36
C PHE A 23 12.51 4.84 -5.93
N LEU A 24 11.76 5.92 -5.70
CA LEU A 24 12.36 7.21 -5.37
C LEU A 24 12.76 7.33 -3.90
N ASN A 25 12.11 6.58 -3.02
CA ASN A 25 12.31 6.71 -1.57
C ASN A 25 12.62 5.36 -0.91
N ARG A 26 13.33 4.52 -1.59
CA ARG A 26 13.59 3.14 -1.14
C ARG A 26 14.43 3.03 0.14
N LYS A 27 15.00 4.14 0.60
CA LYS A 27 15.78 4.15 1.84
C LYS A 27 14.94 4.51 3.07
N ASN A 28 13.71 4.97 2.86
CA ASN A 28 12.82 5.34 3.95
C ASN A 28 11.75 4.26 4.11
N VAL A 29 11.81 3.53 5.22
CA VAL A 29 10.92 2.39 5.46
C VAL A 29 9.47 2.82 5.54
N ILE A 30 9.17 3.95 6.18
CA ILE A 30 7.79 4.46 6.27
C ILE A 30 7.26 4.79 4.89
N THR A 31 8.06 5.46 4.05
CA THR A 31 7.63 5.80 2.70
C THR A 31 7.37 4.56 1.85
N ILE A 32 8.22 3.53 1.99
CA ILE A 32 8.01 2.25 1.29
C ILE A 32 6.70 1.61 1.74
N LEU A 33 6.43 1.59 3.04
CA LEU A 33 5.20 1.02 3.58
C LEU A 33 3.98 1.77 3.05
N MET A 34 4.01 3.10 3.06
CA MET A 34 2.92 3.92 2.53
C MET A 34 2.73 3.70 1.03
N ALA A 35 3.81 3.54 0.28
CA ALA A 35 3.75 3.29 -1.16
C ALA A 35 3.08 1.94 -1.46
N ILE A 36 3.42 0.91 -0.68
CA ILE A 36 2.77 -0.40 -0.81
C ILE A 36 1.28 -0.28 -0.52
N GLU A 37 0.89 0.50 0.49
CA GLU A 37 -0.51 0.72 0.82
C GLU A 37 -1.25 1.44 -0.30
N LEU A 38 -0.60 2.38 -1.00
CA LEU A 38 -1.20 3.02 -2.17
C LEU A 38 -1.46 2.02 -3.29
N ILE A 39 -0.52 1.10 -3.51
CA ILE A 39 -0.68 0.06 -4.53
C ILE A 39 -1.85 -0.85 -4.19
N LEU A 40 -1.97 -1.26 -2.93
CA LEU A 40 -3.08 -2.08 -2.47
C LEU A 40 -4.41 -1.34 -2.60
N LEU A 41 -4.43 -0.04 -2.28
CA LEU A 41 -5.62 0.78 -2.46
C LEU A 41 -6.03 0.84 -3.93
N ALA A 42 -5.07 1.01 -4.84
CA ALA A 42 -5.35 1.03 -6.27
C ALA A 42 -6.01 -0.27 -6.74
N VAL A 43 -5.48 -1.41 -6.28
CA VAL A 43 -6.06 -2.73 -6.58
C VAL A 43 -7.49 -2.81 -6.05
N ASN A 44 -7.72 -2.34 -4.82
CA ASN A 44 -9.04 -2.37 -4.21
C ASN A 44 -10.05 -1.50 -4.94
N ILE A 45 -9.64 -0.32 -5.39
CA ILE A 45 -10.51 0.55 -6.18
C ILE A 45 -10.99 -0.20 -7.42
N ASN A 46 -10.08 -0.88 -8.11
CA ASN A 46 -10.44 -1.66 -9.30
C ASN A 46 -11.37 -2.82 -8.96
N LEU A 47 -11.10 -3.55 -7.90
CA LEU A 47 -11.95 -4.68 -7.51
C LEU A 47 -13.37 -4.22 -7.24
N VAL A 48 -13.53 -3.13 -6.49
CA VAL A 48 -14.85 -2.61 -6.15
C VAL A 48 -15.54 -2.02 -7.39
N ALA A 49 -14.80 -1.26 -8.20
CA ALA A 49 -15.36 -0.61 -9.38
C ALA A 49 -15.86 -1.64 -10.41
N PHE A 50 -15.03 -2.65 -10.72
CA PHE A 50 -15.44 -3.68 -11.67
C PHE A 50 -16.57 -4.54 -11.11
N SER A 51 -16.55 -4.83 -9.81
CA SER A 51 -17.63 -5.56 -9.16
C SER A 51 -18.97 -4.82 -9.30
N ALA A 52 -18.96 -3.52 -9.03
CA ALA A 52 -20.16 -2.69 -9.15
C ALA A 52 -20.61 -2.60 -10.62
N PHE A 53 -19.68 -2.43 -11.55
CA PHE A 53 -19.98 -2.30 -12.96
C PHE A 53 -20.61 -3.58 -13.52
N LEU A 54 -20.09 -4.74 -13.11
CA LEU A 54 -20.58 -6.05 -13.59
C LEU A 54 -21.78 -6.55 -12.79
N GLY A 55 -22.12 -5.91 -11.70
CA GLY A 55 -23.21 -6.37 -10.83
C GLY A 55 -22.90 -7.67 -10.10
N ASP A 56 -21.61 -7.95 -9.84
CA ASP A 56 -21.14 -9.17 -9.21
C ASP A 56 -20.39 -8.83 -7.91
N LEU A 57 -20.81 -9.38 -6.80
CA LEU A 57 -20.25 -9.10 -5.49
C LEU A 57 -18.85 -9.68 -5.27
N THR A 58 -18.37 -10.55 -6.15
CA THR A 58 -17.08 -11.23 -5.98
C THR A 58 -15.94 -10.26 -5.77
N GLY A 59 -15.86 -9.17 -6.57
CA GLY A 59 -14.80 -8.18 -6.42
C GLY A 59 -14.84 -7.44 -5.09
N GLN A 60 -16.06 -7.18 -4.57
CA GLN A 60 -16.21 -6.52 -3.27
C GLN A 60 -15.75 -7.43 -2.13
N ILE A 61 -16.05 -8.73 -2.24
CA ILE A 61 -15.61 -9.72 -1.26
C ILE A 61 -14.08 -9.79 -1.26
N PHE A 62 -13.45 -9.88 -2.42
CA PHE A 62 -11.99 -9.88 -2.51
C PHE A 62 -11.39 -8.59 -1.97
N ALA A 63 -12.03 -7.44 -2.22
CA ALA A 63 -11.56 -6.17 -1.67
C ALA A 63 -11.53 -6.20 -0.14
N MET A 64 -12.52 -6.81 0.48
CA MET A 64 -12.54 -6.97 1.95
C MET A 64 -11.37 -7.81 2.44
N PHE A 65 -11.05 -8.90 1.75
CA PHE A 65 -9.89 -9.72 2.10
C PHE A 65 -8.60 -8.94 1.95
N VAL A 66 -8.44 -8.18 0.87
CA VAL A 66 -7.24 -7.36 0.65
C VAL A 66 -7.10 -6.32 1.75
N LEU A 67 -8.21 -5.66 2.14
CA LEU A 67 -8.21 -4.70 3.24
C LEU A 67 -7.79 -5.34 4.56
N THR A 68 -8.28 -6.55 4.83
CA THR A 68 -7.93 -7.28 6.05
C THR A 68 -6.44 -7.59 6.08
N VAL A 69 -5.89 -8.07 4.98
CA VAL A 69 -4.46 -8.36 4.85
C VAL A 69 -3.65 -7.08 4.99
N ALA A 70 -4.06 -6.01 4.31
CA ALA A 70 -3.39 -4.72 4.38
C ALA A 70 -3.37 -4.16 5.80
N ALA A 71 -4.48 -4.28 6.52
CA ALA A 71 -4.56 -3.83 7.92
C ALA A 71 -3.59 -4.62 8.79
N GLY A 72 -3.52 -5.94 8.60
CA GLY A 72 -2.57 -6.78 9.33
C GLY A 72 -1.12 -6.42 9.02
N GLU A 73 -0.80 -6.20 7.76
CA GLU A 73 0.54 -5.79 7.35
C GLU A 73 0.92 -4.44 7.94
N ALA A 74 -0.01 -3.47 7.92
CA ALA A 74 0.24 -2.16 8.48
C ALA A 74 0.49 -2.24 9.99
N ALA A 75 -0.31 -3.04 10.70
CA ALA A 75 -0.14 -3.21 12.14
C ALA A 75 1.23 -3.83 12.48
N ILE A 76 1.62 -4.88 11.78
CA ILE A 76 2.91 -5.54 11.97
C ILE A 76 4.05 -4.59 11.59
N GLY A 77 3.91 -3.91 10.46
CA GLY A 77 4.92 -2.98 9.96
C GLY A 77 5.15 -1.84 10.94
N LEU A 78 4.07 -1.26 11.48
CA LEU A 78 4.17 -0.19 12.46
C LEU A 78 4.81 -0.68 13.75
N ALA A 79 4.49 -1.89 14.19
CA ALA A 79 5.10 -2.48 15.39
C ALA A 79 6.62 -2.63 15.20
N ILE A 80 7.04 -3.12 14.04
CA ILE A 80 8.47 -3.26 13.73
C ILE A 80 9.14 -1.88 13.69
N LEU A 81 8.51 -0.90 13.06
CA LEU A 81 9.06 0.46 12.96
C LEU A 81 9.23 1.10 14.33
N VAL A 82 8.25 0.90 15.22
CA VAL A 82 8.35 1.42 16.59
C VAL A 82 9.57 0.83 17.31
N ILE A 83 9.78 -0.48 17.17
CA ILE A 83 10.92 -1.15 17.81
C ILE A 83 12.24 -0.57 17.26
N TYR A 84 12.36 -0.47 15.94
CA TYR A 84 13.57 0.07 15.32
C TYR A 84 13.80 1.52 15.72
N PHE A 85 12.74 2.34 15.72
CA PHE A 85 12.87 3.74 16.09
C PHE A 85 13.37 3.90 17.53
N ARG A 86 12.85 3.10 18.45
CA ARG A 86 13.27 3.15 19.85
C ARG A 86 14.74 2.77 20.03
N ASP A 87 15.20 1.80 19.25
CA ASP A 87 16.57 1.31 19.37
C ASP A 87 17.59 2.19 18.64
N ARG A 88 17.19 2.79 17.51
CA ARG A 88 18.13 3.44 16.59
C ARG A 88 17.93 4.94 16.43
N GLY A 89 16.78 5.46 16.79
CA GLY A 89 16.43 6.85 16.56
C GLY A 89 16.22 7.20 15.10
N THR A 90 16.14 6.23 14.19
CA THR A 90 15.91 6.44 12.77
C THR A 90 15.19 5.27 12.15
N ILE A 91 14.43 5.56 11.08
CA ILE A 91 13.67 4.56 10.33
C ILE A 91 14.25 4.34 8.92
N ALA A 92 15.42 4.90 8.62
CA ALA A 92 16.04 4.74 7.32
C ALA A 92 16.59 3.32 7.14
N VAL A 93 16.44 2.78 5.93
CA VAL A 93 16.93 1.43 5.59
C VAL A 93 18.44 1.32 5.81
N ASP A 94 19.19 2.39 5.52
CA ASP A 94 20.63 2.42 5.71
C ASP A 94 21.01 2.15 7.17
N SER A 95 20.18 2.61 8.12
CA SER A 95 20.41 2.35 9.54
C SER A 95 20.19 0.89 9.88
N VAL A 96 19.23 0.25 9.23
CA VAL A 96 18.98 -1.18 9.39
C VAL A 96 20.18 -1.99 8.92
N ASP A 97 20.78 -1.59 7.80
CA ASP A 97 21.97 -2.24 7.28
C ASP A 97 23.16 -2.14 8.24
N HIS A 98 23.28 -1.04 8.96
CA HIS A 98 24.34 -0.85 9.94
C HIS A 98 24.23 -1.85 11.10
N LEU A 99 23.08 -2.40 11.35
CA LEU A 99 22.89 -3.40 12.40
C LEU A 99 23.67 -4.70 12.13
N LYS A 100 23.97 -4.95 10.86
CA LYS A 100 24.68 -6.16 10.45
C LYS A 100 26.20 -6.02 10.54
N GLY A 101 26.64 -4.82 10.60
CA GLY A 101 28.06 -4.52 10.66
C GLY A 101 28.55 -4.31 12.05
#